data_ebcef3a05d708282271cc3f171fa77f5
#
_entry.id   ebcef3a05d708282271cc3f171fa77f5
#
_cell.length_a   1.000
_cell.length_b   1.000
_cell.length_c   1.000
_cell.angle_alpha   90.00
_cell.angle_beta   90.00
_cell.angle_gamma   90.00
#
_symmetry.space_group_name_H-M   'P 1'
#
loop_
_entity.id
_entity.type
_entity.pdbx_description
1 polymer ?
#
loop_
_entity_poly.entity_id
_entity_poly.type
_entity_poly.pdbx_seq_one_letter_code
_entity_poly.pdbx_strand_id
1 'polypeptide(L)'
;MGLNKDRGLSSLISDMDTVYSKELGFDKNQSTMIEIDQISPNPFQPRKNFDQEALDELANSIKEFGLIQPIIVFKKNNKFILIAGERRLRAVKALGKKEILAFIADIDENKLRELALIENIQRENLNPIELANSYKDLMQVHKITQENLAELIHKSRTQITNTLRLLNLDIRTQELIASGKISQGHAKVLVGLDQKDEKMLVDSIIGQKLNVRDTEKIVKKIKNNESLPNQEFEDEIKKLKQILNRFGFDCKN
;
A
#
# COMPACT_ATOMS: atom_id res chain seq x y z
N MET A 1 -36.73 10.87 -6.20
CA MET A 1 -35.32 11.29 -6.41
C MET A 1 -34.42 10.10 -6.13
N GLY A 2 -34.08 9.34 -7.17
CA GLY A 2 -33.30 8.11 -7.10
C GLY A 2 -31.80 8.43 -7.14
N LEU A 3 -31.07 8.00 -6.14
CA LEU A 3 -29.60 8.09 -6.07
C LEU A 3 -28.98 7.08 -7.05
N ASN A 4 -28.28 7.63 -8.04
CA ASN A 4 -27.44 6.90 -8.99
C ASN A 4 -26.27 6.23 -8.24
N LYS A 5 -26.44 4.94 -7.88
CA LYS A 5 -25.41 4.12 -7.19
C LYS A 5 -24.47 3.36 -8.14
N ASP A 6 -24.71 3.41 -9.45
CA ASP A 6 -24.04 2.54 -10.44
C ASP A 6 -22.87 3.18 -11.20
N ARG A 7 -22.47 4.41 -10.87
CA ARG A 7 -21.35 5.08 -11.56
C ARG A 7 -19.96 4.79 -10.98
N GLY A 8 -19.84 4.17 -9.82
CA GLY A 8 -18.56 4.03 -9.11
C GLY A 8 -17.68 2.87 -9.59
N LEU A 9 -18.27 1.71 -9.93
CA LEU A 9 -17.50 0.49 -10.21
C LEU A 9 -17.12 0.34 -11.69
N SER A 10 -18.00 0.72 -12.61
CA SER A 10 -17.71 0.64 -14.04
C SER A 10 -16.69 1.67 -14.52
N SER A 11 -16.62 2.86 -13.88
CA SER A 11 -15.61 3.88 -14.21
C SER A 11 -14.20 3.50 -13.76
N LEU A 12 -14.05 2.85 -12.60
CA LEU A 12 -12.75 2.40 -12.09
C LEU A 12 -12.18 1.23 -12.90
N ILE A 13 -13.05 0.35 -13.41
CA ILE A 13 -12.63 -0.77 -14.28
C ILE A 13 -12.22 -0.26 -15.66
N SER A 14 -12.91 0.75 -16.20
CA SER A 14 -12.58 1.36 -17.49
C SER A 14 -11.27 2.16 -17.45
N ASP A 15 -10.91 2.76 -16.31
CA ASP A 15 -9.71 3.57 -16.19
C ASP A 15 -8.42 2.72 -16.20
N MET A 16 -8.44 1.54 -15.57
CA MET A 16 -7.27 0.62 -15.58
C MET A 16 -7.02 0.04 -16.97
N ASP A 17 -8.06 -0.44 -17.65
CA ASP A 17 -7.92 -0.96 -19.03
C ASP A 17 -7.55 0.15 -20.03
N THR A 18 -7.94 1.41 -19.78
CA THR A 18 -7.55 2.57 -20.59
C THR A 18 -6.11 3.00 -20.32
N VAL A 19 -5.61 2.90 -19.09
CA VAL A 19 -4.20 3.14 -18.75
C VAL A 19 -3.32 2.10 -19.44
N TYR A 20 -3.65 0.80 -19.31
CA TYR A 20 -2.91 -0.25 -19.98
C TYR A 20 -2.97 -0.12 -21.52
N SER A 21 -4.11 0.23 -22.11
CA SER A 21 -4.22 0.38 -23.56
C SER A 21 -3.47 1.60 -24.10
N LYS A 22 -3.35 2.69 -23.34
CA LYS A 22 -2.57 3.87 -23.73
C LYS A 22 -1.06 3.67 -23.59
N GLU A 23 -0.61 3.06 -22.49
CA GLU A 23 0.82 2.88 -22.23
C GLU A 23 1.44 1.69 -22.96
N LEU A 24 0.65 0.67 -23.29
CA LEU A 24 1.13 -0.55 -23.95
C LEU A 24 0.93 -0.55 -25.46
N GLY A 25 0.41 0.53 -26.04
CA GLY A 25 0.31 0.70 -27.51
C GLY A 25 -0.59 -0.33 -28.20
N PHE A 26 -1.63 -0.85 -27.52
CA PHE A 26 -2.52 -1.84 -28.12
C PHE A 26 -3.33 -1.26 -29.27
N ASP A 27 -3.23 -1.90 -30.41
CA ASP A 27 -4.29 -1.82 -31.39
C ASP A 27 -5.44 -2.73 -30.91
N LYS A 28 -6.58 -2.12 -30.53
CA LYS A 28 -7.76 -2.84 -30.05
C LYS A 28 -8.27 -3.92 -31.03
N ASN A 29 -7.81 -3.91 -32.26
CA ASN A 29 -8.18 -4.84 -33.32
C ASN A 29 -7.33 -6.12 -33.38
N GLN A 30 -6.32 -6.27 -32.51
CA GLN A 30 -5.39 -7.41 -32.53
C GLN A 30 -5.56 -8.37 -31.34
N SER A 31 -6.81 -8.62 -30.91
CA SER A 31 -7.04 -9.69 -29.93
C SER A 31 -6.95 -11.06 -30.60
N THR A 32 -6.33 -12.03 -29.92
CA THR A 32 -6.18 -13.41 -30.39
C THR A 32 -6.62 -14.40 -29.33
N MET A 33 -7.08 -15.59 -29.78
CA MET A 33 -7.38 -16.70 -28.88
C MET A 33 -6.08 -17.38 -28.44
N ILE A 34 -5.92 -17.58 -27.13
CA ILE A 34 -4.74 -18.23 -26.53
C ILE A 34 -5.20 -19.40 -25.69
N GLU A 35 -4.50 -20.53 -25.80
CA GLU A 35 -4.71 -21.69 -24.94
C GLU A 35 -4.41 -21.33 -23.47
N ILE A 36 -5.36 -21.62 -22.60
CA ILE A 36 -5.32 -21.26 -21.20
C ILE A 36 -4.12 -21.91 -20.48
N ASP A 37 -3.74 -23.13 -20.92
CA ASP A 37 -2.62 -23.86 -20.33
C ASP A 37 -1.24 -23.24 -20.64
N GLN A 38 -1.17 -22.39 -21.66
CA GLN A 38 0.04 -21.64 -21.99
C GLN A 38 0.18 -20.35 -21.17
N ILE A 39 -0.87 -19.98 -20.39
CA ILE A 39 -0.87 -18.75 -19.59
C ILE A 39 -0.44 -19.03 -18.17
N SER A 40 0.70 -18.46 -17.77
CA SER A 40 1.18 -18.47 -16.41
C SER A 40 0.69 -17.23 -15.65
N PRO A 41 0.34 -17.37 -14.35
CA PRO A 41 -0.01 -16.19 -13.53
C PRO A 41 1.18 -15.24 -13.41
N ASN A 42 0.90 -13.96 -13.17
CA ASN A 42 1.94 -12.96 -12.94
C ASN A 42 2.67 -13.25 -11.61
N PRO A 43 3.98 -13.51 -11.62
CA PRO A 43 4.73 -13.76 -10.39
C PRO A 43 4.79 -12.55 -9.43
N PHE A 44 4.48 -11.35 -9.95
CA PHE A 44 4.51 -10.11 -9.19
C PHE A 44 3.12 -9.67 -8.66
N GLN A 45 2.06 -10.48 -8.88
CA GLN A 45 0.71 -10.18 -8.36
C GLN A 45 0.52 -10.76 -6.95
N PRO A 46 0.30 -9.92 -5.92
CA PRO A 46 0.17 -10.37 -4.52
C PRO A 46 -1.24 -10.83 -4.14
N ARG A 47 -2.27 -10.68 -5.01
CA ARG A 47 -3.65 -11.01 -4.65
C ARG A 47 -3.88 -12.51 -4.63
N LYS A 48 -3.94 -13.11 -3.42
CA LYS A 48 -4.17 -14.54 -3.22
C LYS A 48 -5.65 -14.88 -2.91
N ASN A 49 -6.39 -13.95 -2.32
CA ASN A 49 -7.77 -14.16 -1.93
C ASN A 49 -8.75 -13.52 -2.91
N PHE A 50 -9.64 -14.33 -3.46
CA PHE A 50 -10.71 -13.91 -4.36
C PHE A 50 -12.03 -14.32 -3.73
N ASP A 51 -12.98 -13.42 -3.76
CA ASP A 51 -14.36 -13.69 -3.38
C ASP A 51 -14.97 -14.68 -4.38
N GLN A 52 -15.40 -15.84 -3.89
CA GLN A 52 -15.91 -16.92 -4.73
C GLN A 52 -17.25 -16.54 -5.34
N GLU A 53 -18.15 -15.89 -4.60
CA GLU A 53 -19.46 -15.47 -5.09
C GLU A 53 -19.31 -14.50 -6.26
N ALA A 54 -18.44 -13.49 -6.10
CA ALA A 54 -18.15 -12.53 -7.18
C ALA A 54 -17.40 -13.15 -8.38
N LEU A 55 -16.76 -14.31 -8.22
CA LEU A 55 -16.14 -15.06 -9.30
C LEU A 55 -17.21 -15.85 -10.09
N ASP A 56 -18.15 -16.46 -9.39
CA ASP A 56 -19.24 -17.25 -9.94
C ASP A 56 -20.22 -16.34 -10.73
N GLU A 57 -20.54 -15.16 -10.21
CA GLU A 57 -21.30 -14.14 -10.95
C GLU A 57 -20.61 -13.74 -12.25
N LEU A 58 -19.30 -13.51 -12.23
CA LEU A 58 -18.53 -13.18 -13.42
C LEU A 58 -18.51 -14.35 -14.41
N ALA A 59 -18.38 -15.59 -13.94
CA ALA A 59 -18.42 -16.77 -14.79
C ALA A 59 -19.79 -16.91 -15.48
N ASN A 60 -20.88 -16.70 -14.76
CA ASN A 60 -22.23 -16.71 -15.33
C ASN A 60 -22.41 -15.62 -16.40
N SER A 61 -21.93 -14.41 -16.13
CA SER A 61 -21.96 -13.33 -17.13
C SER A 61 -21.14 -13.68 -18.38
N ILE A 62 -19.94 -14.26 -18.23
CA ILE A 62 -19.11 -14.69 -19.36
C ILE A 62 -19.74 -15.86 -20.12
N LYS A 63 -20.51 -16.73 -19.47
CA LYS A 63 -21.24 -17.81 -20.10
C LYS A 63 -22.36 -17.28 -20.99
N GLU A 64 -23.06 -16.24 -20.56
CA GLU A 64 -24.21 -15.66 -21.22
C GLU A 64 -23.81 -14.71 -22.36
N PHE A 65 -22.90 -13.77 -22.10
CA PHE A 65 -22.53 -12.68 -23.00
C PHE A 65 -21.18 -12.85 -23.70
N GLY A 66 -20.44 -13.90 -23.36
CA GLY A 66 -19.04 -14.04 -23.77
C GLY A 66 -18.06 -13.16 -22.99
N LEU A 67 -16.78 -13.26 -23.31
CA LEU A 67 -15.75 -12.41 -22.75
C LEU A 67 -15.71 -11.08 -23.51
N ILE A 68 -16.36 -10.04 -22.98
CA ILE A 68 -16.45 -8.72 -23.62
C ILE A 68 -15.07 -8.02 -23.63
N GLN A 69 -14.30 -8.15 -22.55
CA GLN A 69 -12.98 -7.56 -22.43
C GLN A 69 -11.92 -8.66 -22.43
N PRO A 70 -10.99 -8.68 -23.42
CA PRO A 70 -9.87 -9.61 -23.43
C PRO A 70 -8.98 -9.47 -22.20
N ILE A 71 -8.28 -10.53 -21.83
CA ILE A 71 -7.19 -10.45 -20.88
C ILE A 71 -5.95 -9.83 -21.55
N ILE A 72 -4.99 -9.35 -20.77
CA ILE A 72 -3.74 -8.83 -21.29
C ILE A 72 -2.61 -9.76 -20.86
N VAL A 73 -1.83 -10.20 -21.83
CA VAL A 73 -0.71 -11.12 -21.61
C VAL A 73 0.56 -10.59 -22.26
N PHE A 74 1.69 -11.01 -21.75
CA PHE A 74 3.03 -10.76 -22.29
C PHE A 74 3.65 -12.08 -22.75
N LYS A 75 4.26 -12.10 -23.92
CA LYS A 75 4.89 -13.30 -24.47
C LYS A 75 6.32 -13.43 -23.95
N LYS A 76 6.64 -14.56 -23.27
CA LYS A 76 7.98 -14.91 -22.80
C LYS A 76 8.29 -16.35 -23.19
N ASN A 77 9.31 -16.57 -24.03
CA ASN A 77 9.82 -17.92 -24.38
C ASN A 77 8.71 -18.93 -24.72
N ASN A 78 7.89 -18.74 -25.69
CA ASN A 78 6.76 -19.60 -26.06
C ASN A 78 5.63 -19.80 -25.01
N LYS A 79 5.66 -19.06 -23.89
CA LYS A 79 4.58 -19.01 -22.90
C LYS A 79 4.05 -17.58 -22.79
N PHE A 80 2.89 -17.46 -22.20
CA PHE A 80 2.27 -16.16 -21.93
C PHE A 80 2.25 -15.93 -20.42
N ILE A 81 2.56 -14.71 -19.99
CA ILE A 81 2.45 -14.26 -18.60
C ILE A 81 1.28 -13.29 -18.52
N LEU A 82 0.35 -13.52 -17.62
CA LEU A 82 -0.81 -12.66 -17.43
C LEU A 82 -0.37 -11.31 -16.85
N ILE A 83 -0.74 -10.22 -17.52
CA ILE A 83 -0.56 -8.85 -17.03
C ILE A 83 -1.80 -8.40 -16.28
N ALA A 84 -2.97 -8.47 -16.93
CA ALA A 84 -4.23 -8.05 -16.36
C ALA A 84 -5.38 -9.01 -16.73
N GLY A 85 -6.38 -9.12 -15.85
CA GLY A 85 -7.55 -9.96 -16.07
C GLY A 85 -7.56 -11.28 -15.31
N GLU A 86 -6.88 -11.42 -14.18
CA GLU A 86 -6.84 -12.65 -13.36
C GLU A 86 -8.25 -13.20 -13.05
N ARG A 87 -9.20 -12.35 -12.67
CA ARG A 87 -10.59 -12.78 -12.41
C ARG A 87 -11.25 -13.35 -13.67
N ARG A 88 -11.02 -12.73 -14.82
CA ARG A 88 -11.54 -13.20 -16.13
C ARG A 88 -10.93 -14.55 -16.51
N LEU A 89 -9.61 -14.71 -16.34
CA LEU A 89 -8.93 -15.97 -16.59
C LEU A 89 -9.47 -17.09 -15.70
N ARG A 90 -9.67 -16.84 -14.39
CA ARG A 90 -10.23 -17.82 -13.46
C ARG A 90 -11.66 -18.18 -13.78
N ALA A 91 -12.52 -17.21 -14.11
CA ALA A 91 -13.90 -17.43 -14.50
C ALA A 91 -13.99 -18.30 -15.77
N VAL A 92 -13.15 -18.01 -16.78
CA VAL A 92 -13.11 -18.80 -18.02
C VAL A 92 -12.58 -20.22 -17.77
N LYS A 93 -11.60 -20.40 -16.86
CA LYS A 93 -11.15 -21.73 -16.41
C LYS A 93 -12.26 -22.49 -15.70
N ALA A 94 -13.01 -21.85 -14.81
CA ALA A 94 -14.13 -22.47 -14.10
C ALA A 94 -15.25 -22.92 -15.05
N LEU A 95 -15.42 -22.24 -16.19
CA LEU A 95 -16.33 -22.65 -17.27
C LEU A 95 -15.82 -23.81 -18.13
N GLY A 96 -14.61 -24.35 -17.87
CA GLY A 96 -14.02 -25.45 -18.64
C GLY A 96 -13.61 -25.09 -20.07
N LYS A 97 -13.50 -23.80 -20.41
CA LYS A 97 -13.03 -23.38 -21.73
C LYS A 97 -11.54 -23.65 -21.89
N LYS A 98 -11.11 -24.02 -23.10
CA LYS A 98 -9.69 -24.30 -23.40
C LYS A 98 -8.92 -23.07 -23.83
N GLU A 99 -9.59 -22.08 -24.37
CA GLU A 99 -9.00 -20.86 -24.93
C GLU A 99 -9.66 -19.62 -24.34
N ILE A 100 -8.92 -18.52 -24.34
CA ILE A 100 -9.39 -17.22 -23.88
C ILE A 100 -8.92 -16.12 -24.81
N LEU A 101 -9.78 -15.13 -25.04
CA LEU A 101 -9.45 -13.95 -25.83
C LEU A 101 -8.45 -13.06 -25.07
N ALA A 102 -7.34 -12.73 -25.70
CA ALA A 102 -6.24 -11.99 -25.09
C ALA A 102 -5.64 -10.95 -26.04
N PHE A 103 -5.14 -9.86 -25.47
CA PHE A 103 -4.20 -8.96 -26.12
C PHE A 103 -2.77 -9.37 -25.75
N ILE A 104 -1.89 -9.47 -26.73
CA ILE A 104 -0.47 -9.72 -26.51
C ILE A 104 0.23 -8.37 -26.43
N ALA A 105 0.78 -8.03 -25.24
CA ALA A 105 1.57 -6.84 -25.05
C ALA A 105 2.97 -7.02 -25.63
N ASP A 106 3.42 -6.07 -26.42
CA ASP A 106 4.81 -5.96 -26.86
C ASP A 106 5.59 -5.09 -25.87
N ILE A 107 5.98 -5.71 -24.74
CA ILE A 107 6.73 -5.04 -23.67
C ILE A 107 7.88 -5.93 -23.21
N ASP A 108 8.88 -5.31 -22.61
CA ASP A 108 9.94 -6.04 -21.93
C ASP A 108 9.57 -6.41 -20.48
N GLU A 109 10.38 -7.28 -19.86
CA GLU A 109 10.15 -7.73 -18.50
C GLU A 109 10.28 -6.61 -17.46
N ASN A 110 11.07 -5.57 -17.73
CA ASN A 110 11.23 -4.42 -16.86
C ASN A 110 9.96 -3.56 -16.84
N LYS A 111 9.37 -3.35 -18.01
CA LYS A 111 8.09 -2.63 -18.15
C LYS A 111 6.95 -3.40 -17.49
N LEU A 112 6.93 -4.74 -17.62
CA LEU A 112 5.96 -5.59 -16.92
C LEU A 112 6.06 -5.42 -15.39
N ARG A 113 7.28 -5.39 -14.86
CA ARG A 113 7.53 -5.20 -13.42
C ARG A 113 7.10 -3.80 -12.96
N GLU A 114 7.38 -2.79 -13.76
CA GLU A 114 6.93 -1.40 -13.52
C GLU A 114 5.41 -1.32 -13.41
N LEU A 115 4.70 -1.85 -14.40
CA LEU A 115 3.24 -1.83 -14.43
C LEU A 115 2.62 -2.56 -13.24
N ALA A 116 3.18 -3.72 -12.86
CA ALA A 116 2.74 -4.45 -11.68
C ALA A 116 2.95 -3.64 -10.38
N LEU A 117 4.04 -2.89 -10.27
CA LEU A 117 4.30 -2.02 -9.11
C LEU A 117 3.35 -0.81 -9.09
N ILE A 118 3.09 -0.18 -10.25
CA ILE A 118 2.13 0.93 -10.36
C ILE A 118 0.70 0.45 -10.00
N GLU A 119 0.28 -0.70 -10.53
CA GLU A 119 -1.01 -1.31 -10.17
C GLU A 119 -1.12 -1.53 -8.66
N ASN A 120 -0.07 -2.10 -8.05
CA ASN A 120 -0.05 -2.34 -6.62
C ASN A 120 -0.15 -1.03 -5.81
N ILE A 121 0.53 0.04 -6.24
CA ILE A 121 0.47 1.37 -5.61
C ILE A 121 -0.93 1.99 -5.69
N GLN A 122 -1.67 1.73 -6.76
CA GLN A 122 -3.03 2.27 -6.96
C GLN A 122 -4.11 1.50 -6.20
N ARG A 123 -3.76 0.44 -5.46
CA ARG A 123 -4.72 -0.28 -4.62
C ARG A 123 -5.22 0.58 -3.46
N GLU A 124 -6.53 0.63 -3.28
CA GLU A 124 -7.19 1.42 -2.24
C GLU A 124 -6.86 0.97 -0.80
N ASN A 125 -6.30 -0.24 -0.60
CA ASN A 125 -6.13 -0.87 0.71
C ASN A 125 -4.67 -1.10 1.14
N LEU A 126 -3.69 -0.41 0.56
CA LEU A 126 -2.32 -0.50 1.05
C LEU A 126 -2.17 0.20 2.39
N ASN A 127 -1.56 -0.46 3.36
CA ASN A 127 -1.16 0.23 4.57
C ASN A 127 0.02 1.19 4.28
N PRO A 128 0.25 2.21 5.13
CA PRO A 128 1.28 3.23 4.86
C PRO A 128 2.70 2.69 4.70
N ILE A 129 3.03 1.56 5.36
CA ILE A 129 4.36 0.92 5.28
C ILE A 129 4.50 0.12 3.98
N GLU A 130 3.46 -0.60 3.56
CA GLU A 130 3.43 -1.27 2.26
C GLU A 130 3.58 -0.27 1.12
N LEU A 131 2.88 0.85 1.19
CA LEU A 131 2.98 1.93 0.22
C LEU A 131 4.40 2.51 0.17
N ALA A 132 5.03 2.72 1.32
CA ALA A 132 6.40 3.22 1.41
C ALA A 132 7.42 2.25 0.79
N ASN A 133 7.27 0.94 1.04
CA ASN A 133 8.10 -0.09 0.42
C ASN A 133 7.90 -0.14 -1.09
N SER A 134 6.66 -0.08 -1.58
CA SER A 134 6.37 -0.04 -3.02
C SER A 134 7.02 1.16 -3.72
N TYR A 135 7.02 2.35 -3.08
CA TYR A 135 7.73 3.52 -3.60
C TYR A 135 9.25 3.30 -3.66
N LYS A 136 9.82 2.74 -2.59
CA LYS A 136 11.26 2.42 -2.52
C LYS A 136 11.66 1.44 -3.61
N ASP A 137 10.90 0.35 -3.79
CA ASP A 137 11.17 -0.68 -4.78
C ASP A 137 11.09 -0.12 -6.19
N LEU A 138 10.06 0.70 -6.50
CA LEU A 138 9.92 1.34 -7.81
C LEU A 138 11.10 2.27 -8.11
N MET A 139 11.52 3.07 -7.13
CA MET A 139 12.69 3.95 -7.29
C MET A 139 13.99 3.15 -7.54
N GLN A 140 14.17 2.02 -6.85
CA GLN A 140 15.36 1.18 -7.02
C GLN A 140 15.38 0.46 -8.37
N VAL A 141 14.25 -0.14 -8.78
CA VAL A 141 14.15 -0.88 -10.04
C VAL A 141 14.40 0.04 -11.23
N HIS A 142 13.83 1.25 -11.21
CA HIS A 142 13.91 2.19 -12.33
C HIS A 142 15.02 3.24 -12.19
N LYS A 143 15.75 3.24 -11.06
CA LYS A 143 16.80 4.23 -10.76
C LYS A 143 16.29 5.67 -10.90
N ILE A 144 15.04 5.92 -10.53
CA ILE A 144 14.39 7.23 -10.63
C ILE A 144 14.44 7.99 -9.33
N THR A 145 14.34 9.31 -9.43
CA THR A 145 14.26 10.21 -8.27
C THR A 145 12.85 10.24 -7.67
N GLN A 146 12.71 10.79 -6.44
CA GLN A 146 11.39 11.02 -5.84
C GLN A 146 10.51 11.97 -6.68
N GLU A 147 11.13 12.86 -7.43
CA GLU A 147 10.46 13.81 -8.31
C GLU A 147 9.84 13.10 -9.52
N ASN A 148 10.65 12.29 -10.21
CA ASN A 148 10.18 11.48 -11.34
C ASN A 148 9.11 10.47 -10.90
N LEU A 149 9.26 9.87 -9.69
CA LEU A 149 8.23 9.00 -9.14
C LEU A 149 6.92 9.77 -8.89
N ALA A 150 7.00 10.98 -8.37
CA ALA A 150 5.83 11.81 -8.09
C ALA A 150 5.05 12.13 -9.39
N GLU A 151 5.75 12.47 -10.46
CA GLU A 151 5.17 12.66 -11.80
C GLU A 151 4.53 11.37 -12.33
N LEU A 152 5.24 10.24 -12.25
CA LEU A 152 4.80 8.94 -12.76
C LEU A 152 3.48 8.47 -12.12
N ILE A 153 3.32 8.67 -10.80
CA ILE A 153 2.13 8.21 -10.07
C ILE A 153 1.12 9.32 -9.77
N HIS A 154 1.31 10.52 -10.36
CA HIS A 154 0.44 11.70 -10.17
C HIS A 154 0.22 12.08 -8.70
N LYS A 155 1.30 12.06 -7.90
CA LYS A 155 1.31 12.49 -6.49
C LYS A 155 2.28 13.65 -6.29
N SER A 156 2.12 14.40 -5.20
CA SER A 156 3.11 15.44 -4.88
C SER A 156 4.41 14.82 -4.36
N ARG A 157 5.57 15.42 -4.70
CA ARG A 157 6.88 15.04 -4.16
C ARG A 157 6.88 14.99 -2.63
N THR A 158 6.18 15.94 -1.99
CA THR A 158 6.04 15.99 -0.53
C THR A 158 5.34 14.74 0.02
N GLN A 159 4.30 14.23 -0.65
CA GLN A 159 3.64 13.00 -0.26
C GLN A 159 4.59 11.80 -0.35
N ILE A 160 5.35 11.68 -1.46
CA ILE A 160 6.33 10.62 -1.65
C ILE A 160 7.39 10.67 -0.54
N THR A 161 8.00 11.84 -0.33
CA THR A 161 9.02 12.03 0.72
C THR A 161 8.50 11.65 2.10
N ASN A 162 7.29 12.11 2.47
CA ASN A 162 6.70 11.82 3.78
C ASN A 162 6.38 10.33 3.95
N THR A 163 5.95 9.66 2.88
CA THR A 163 5.68 8.22 2.92
C THR A 163 6.97 7.43 3.06
N LEU A 164 8.00 7.73 2.27
CA LEU A 164 9.31 7.06 2.35
C LEU A 164 9.98 7.24 3.71
N ARG A 165 9.81 8.40 4.34
CA ARG A 165 10.38 8.66 5.68
C ARG A 165 9.83 7.75 6.76
N LEU A 166 8.66 7.13 6.58
CA LEU A 166 8.11 6.16 7.52
C LEU A 166 9.00 4.91 7.66
N LEU A 167 9.76 4.57 6.63
CA LEU A 167 10.72 3.45 6.66
C LEU A 167 11.96 3.72 7.54
N ASN A 168 12.16 4.97 7.97
CA ASN A 168 13.24 5.33 8.89
C ASN A 168 12.86 5.15 10.37
N LEU A 169 11.59 4.85 10.66
CA LEU A 169 11.11 4.55 12.02
C LEU A 169 11.57 3.16 12.44
N ASP A 170 11.61 2.92 13.75
CA ASP A 170 11.88 1.59 14.30
C ASP A 170 10.91 0.53 13.78
N ILE A 171 11.36 -0.71 13.65
CA ILE A 171 10.55 -1.83 13.09
C ILE A 171 9.25 -2.01 13.87
N ARG A 172 9.30 -1.94 15.21
CA ARG A 172 8.10 -2.03 16.06
C ARG A 172 7.10 -0.92 15.74
N THR A 173 7.60 0.30 15.53
CA THR A 173 6.75 1.45 15.17
C THR A 173 6.13 1.25 13.78
N GLN A 174 6.89 0.74 12.81
CA GLN A 174 6.37 0.40 11.49
C GLN A 174 5.26 -0.65 11.57
N GLU A 175 5.40 -1.70 12.37
CA GLU A 175 4.36 -2.72 12.60
C GLU A 175 3.08 -2.13 13.22
N LEU A 176 3.22 -1.19 14.15
CA LEU A 176 2.08 -0.49 14.76
C LEU A 176 1.34 0.41 13.76
N ILE A 177 2.08 1.04 12.83
CA ILE A 177 1.50 1.81 11.74
C ILE A 177 0.81 0.87 10.74
N ALA A 178 1.45 -0.21 10.35
CA ALA A 178 0.90 -1.21 9.42
C ALA A 178 -0.40 -1.84 9.94
N SER A 179 -0.47 -2.09 11.25
CA SER A 179 -1.69 -2.61 11.91
C SER A 179 -2.75 -1.55 12.22
N GLY A 180 -2.51 -0.27 11.90
CA GLY A 180 -3.44 0.83 12.16
C GLY A 180 -3.53 1.28 13.63
N LYS A 181 -2.70 0.74 14.53
CA LYS A 181 -2.64 1.17 15.94
C LYS A 181 -2.08 2.58 16.10
N ILE A 182 -1.22 2.99 15.19
CA ILE A 182 -0.70 4.36 15.08
C ILE A 182 -1.12 4.93 13.72
N SER A 183 -1.74 6.10 13.72
CA SER A 183 -2.18 6.76 12.49
C SER A 183 -0.99 7.34 11.71
N GLN A 184 -1.17 7.52 10.40
CA GLN A 184 -0.16 8.16 9.56
C GLN A 184 0.18 9.59 10.01
N GLY A 185 -0.76 10.29 10.64
CA GLY A 185 -0.55 11.61 11.22
C GLY A 185 0.47 11.56 12.36
N HIS A 186 0.30 10.64 13.33
CA HIS A 186 1.27 10.41 14.40
C HIS A 186 2.63 9.99 13.85
N ALA A 187 2.64 9.04 12.89
CA ALA A 187 3.87 8.55 12.29
C ALA A 187 4.73 9.66 11.68
N LYS A 188 4.13 10.63 10.98
CA LYS A 188 4.84 11.78 10.41
C LYS A 188 5.55 12.64 11.47
N VAL A 189 4.95 12.75 12.65
CA VAL A 189 5.50 13.56 13.76
C VAL A 189 6.67 12.84 14.42
N LEU A 190 6.63 11.50 14.49
CA LEU A 190 7.69 10.67 15.07
C LEU A 190 8.97 10.66 14.22
N VAL A 191 8.86 10.84 12.91
CA VAL A 191 10.01 10.79 12.01
C VAL A 191 11.06 11.87 12.36
N GLY A 192 12.29 11.42 12.59
CA GLY A 192 13.43 12.28 12.90
C GLY A 192 13.66 12.49 14.40
N LEU A 193 12.99 11.72 15.24
CA LEU A 193 13.36 11.53 16.64
C LEU A 193 14.46 10.48 16.76
N ASP A 194 15.19 10.52 17.87
CA ASP A 194 16.07 9.41 18.23
C ASP A 194 15.24 8.19 18.67
N GLN A 195 15.88 7.03 18.74
CA GLN A 195 15.21 5.76 19.04
C GLN A 195 14.57 5.74 20.43
N LYS A 196 15.17 6.42 21.39
CA LYS A 196 14.67 6.49 22.79
C LYS A 196 13.39 7.33 22.85
N ASP A 197 13.41 8.50 22.24
CA ASP A 197 12.28 9.42 22.22
C ASP A 197 11.13 8.88 21.36
N GLU A 198 11.46 8.24 20.24
CA GLU A 198 10.47 7.55 19.40
C GLU A 198 9.70 6.51 20.21
N LYS A 199 10.42 5.61 20.91
CA LYS A 199 9.81 4.54 21.72
C LYS A 199 8.93 5.11 22.83
N MET A 200 9.41 6.10 23.58
CA MET A 200 8.66 6.75 24.64
C MET A 200 7.37 7.37 24.14
N LEU A 201 7.42 8.07 23.00
CA LEU A 201 6.23 8.69 22.42
C LEU A 201 5.25 7.67 21.85
N VAL A 202 5.74 6.61 21.23
CA VAL A 202 4.90 5.50 20.74
C VAL A 202 4.12 4.87 21.90
N ASP A 203 4.78 4.58 23.02
CA ASP A 203 4.13 4.03 24.22
C ASP A 203 3.11 5.03 24.82
N SER A 204 3.41 6.32 24.78
CA SER A 204 2.49 7.38 25.24
C SER A 204 1.28 7.55 24.32
N ILE A 205 1.47 7.50 23.00
CA ILE A 205 0.37 7.57 22.01
C ILE A 205 -0.62 6.41 22.23
N ILE A 206 -0.10 5.20 22.45
CA ILE A 206 -0.95 4.01 22.64
C ILE A 206 -1.60 4.02 24.02
N GLY A 207 -0.83 4.28 25.07
CA GLY A 207 -1.29 4.21 26.46
C GLY A 207 -2.26 5.34 26.83
N GLN A 208 -1.93 6.58 26.44
CA GLN A 208 -2.71 7.78 26.77
C GLN A 208 -3.69 8.21 25.67
N LYS A 209 -3.73 7.51 24.54
CA LYS A 209 -4.56 7.84 23.37
C LYS A 209 -4.35 9.29 22.89
N LEU A 210 -3.11 9.75 22.87
CA LEU A 210 -2.77 11.10 22.45
C LEU A 210 -3.28 11.36 21.03
N ASN A 211 -3.77 12.57 20.78
CA ASN A 211 -4.06 13.01 19.43
C ASN A 211 -2.80 13.56 18.73
N VAL A 212 -2.85 13.75 17.41
CA VAL A 212 -1.71 14.22 16.60
C VAL A 212 -1.17 15.55 17.09
N ARG A 213 -2.07 16.50 17.45
CA ARG A 213 -1.66 17.85 17.91
C ARG A 213 -0.93 17.83 19.23
N ASP A 214 -1.34 16.97 20.16
CA ASP A 214 -0.67 16.84 21.46
C ASP A 214 0.70 16.15 21.27
N THR A 215 0.78 15.15 20.40
CA THR A 215 2.06 14.55 20.00
C THR A 215 3.01 15.57 19.38
N GLU A 216 2.53 16.45 18.49
CA GLU A 216 3.33 17.55 17.91
C GLU A 216 3.89 18.49 18.99
N LYS A 217 3.07 18.86 19.98
CA LYS A 217 3.53 19.70 21.10
C LYS A 217 4.64 19.05 21.89
N ILE A 218 4.51 17.74 22.18
CA ILE A 218 5.54 16.99 22.93
C ILE A 218 6.83 16.91 22.09
N VAL A 219 6.74 16.57 20.80
CA VAL A 219 7.91 16.54 19.90
C VAL A 219 8.60 17.89 19.82
N LYS A 220 7.83 19.00 19.79
CA LYS A 220 8.41 20.34 19.80
C LYS A 220 9.20 20.62 21.09
N LYS A 221 8.67 20.21 22.25
CA LYS A 221 9.38 20.33 23.53
C LYS A 221 10.68 19.49 23.55
N ILE A 222 10.61 18.23 23.09
CA ILE A 222 11.80 17.36 22.98
C ILE A 222 12.88 18.03 22.12
N LYS A 223 12.53 18.55 20.94
CA LYS A 223 13.47 19.21 20.03
C LYS A 223 14.05 20.51 20.56
N ASN A 224 13.32 21.19 21.43
CA ASN A 224 13.77 22.42 22.09
C ASN A 224 14.57 22.15 23.39
N ASN A 225 14.84 20.90 23.75
CA ASN A 225 15.41 20.51 25.06
C ASN A 225 14.61 21.03 26.26
N GLU A 226 13.30 21.26 26.09
CA GLU A 226 12.42 21.63 27.20
C GLU A 226 12.04 20.36 27.97
N SER A 227 11.99 20.44 29.32
CA SER A 227 11.58 19.30 30.15
C SER A 227 10.18 18.81 29.79
N LEU A 228 10.02 17.48 29.62
CA LEU A 228 8.71 16.87 29.35
C LEU A 228 7.86 16.86 30.62
N PRO A 229 6.53 17.00 30.52
CA PRO A 229 5.65 16.98 31.71
C PRO A 229 5.82 15.74 32.59
N ASN A 230 6.15 14.59 32.00
CA ASN A 230 6.41 13.35 32.75
C ASN A 230 7.76 13.36 33.44
N GLN A 231 8.79 14.03 32.92
CA GLN A 231 10.08 14.17 33.58
C GLN A 231 9.99 15.12 34.81
N GLU A 232 9.22 16.20 34.69
CA GLU A 232 8.94 17.06 35.85
C GLU A 232 8.19 16.27 36.95
N PHE A 233 7.22 15.44 36.58
CA PHE A 233 6.49 14.59 37.52
C PHE A 233 7.38 13.49 38.13
N GLU A 234 8.21 12.83 37.34
CA GLU A 234 9.17 11.84 37.85
C GLU A 234 10.23 12.48 38.75
N ASP A 235 10.70 13.67 38.41
CA ASP A 235 11.66 14.40 39.24
C ASP A 235 11.00 14.92 40.53
N GLU A 236 9.75 15.34 40.51
CA GLU A 236 8.99 15.65 41.72
C GLU A 236 8.72 14.41 42.59
N ILE A 237 8.35 13.27 41.97
CA ILE A 237 8.20 11.99 42.70
C ILE A 237 9.52 11.54 43.30
N LYS A 238 10.66 11.68 42.59
CA LYS A 238 11.99 11.40 43.13
C LYS A 238 12.35 12.32 44.33
N LYS A 239 12.06 13.62 44.20
CA LYS A 239 12.25 14.56 45.29
C LYS A 239 11.37 14.21 46.50
N LEU A 240 10.09 13.88 46.27
CA LEU A 240 9.19 13.44 47.33
C LEU A 240 9.67 12.13 48.00
N LYS A 241 10.09 11.13 47.21
CA LYS A 241 10.69 9.90 47.77
C LYS A 241 11.94 10.16 48.58
N GLN A 242 12.82 11.08 48.17
CA GLN A 242 14.01 11.46 48.95
C GLN A 242 13.65 12.16 50.23
N ILE A 243 12.62 13.01 50.24
CA ILE A 243 12.14 13.68 51.45
C ILE A 243 11.53 12.66 52.42
N LEU A 244 10.67 11.77 51.93
CA LEU A 244 10.02 10.72 52.72
C LEU A 244 11.04 9.75 53.34
N ASN A 245 12.07 9.35 52.58
CA ASN A 245 13.17 8.53 53.12
C ASN A 245 13.97 9.24 54.21
N ARG A 246 14.13 10.57 54.15
CA ARG A 246 14.75 11.35 55.22
C ARG A 246 13.95 11.36 56.53
N PHE A 247 12.62 11.18 56.42
CA PHE A 247 11.73 11.09 57.58
C PHE A 247 11.45 9.65 58.00
N GLY A 248 12.20 8.65 57.48
CA GLY A 248 12.09 7.24 57.88
C GLY A 248 10.94 6.47 57.30
N PHE A 249 10.27 7.01 56.26
CA PHE A 249 9.23 6.29 55.52
C PHE A 249 9.84 5.58 54.29
N ASP A 250 9.86 4.24 54.36
CA ASP A 250 10.36 3.41 53.23
C ASP A 250 9.30 3.29 52.16
N CYS A 251 9.44 4.04 51.06
CA CYS A 251 8.53 3.97 49.89
C CYS A 251 8.95 2.81 48.99
N LYS A 252 8.53 1.59 49.32
CA LYS A 252 8.57 0.45 48.37
C LYS A 252 7.63 0.67 47.21
N ASN A 253 8.13 0.33 46.03
CA ASN A 253 7.42 0.42 44.72
C ASN A 253 6.06 -0.26 44.72
#